data_fb9c64c8f642152dc651b36292338ea4
#
_entry.id   fb9c64c8f642152dc651b36292338ea4
#
_cell.length_a   1.000
_cell.length_b   1.000
_cell.length_c   1.000
_cell.angle_alpha   90.00
_cell.angle_beta   90.00
_cell.angle_gamma   90.00
#
_symmetry.space_group_name_H-M   'P 1'
#
loop_
_entity.id
_entity.type
_entity.pdbx_description
1 polymer ?
#
loop_
_entity_poly.entity_id
_entity_poly.type
_entity_poly.pdbx_seq_one_letter_code
_entity_poly.pdbx_strand_id
1 'polypeptide(L)'
;MTAKVVTAGSRLVRGAGATQVGGAVDEVIRSIVAMHGRLTRPIAEIAGGDDLFALGLTSHAAVNVMLAVEDRFAIEFPDAHMSKNTFSTLDSIAATVRELAG
;
A
#
# COMPACT_ATOMS: atom_id res chain seq x y z
N MET A 1 26.39 -14.34 -11.39
CA MET A 1 25.81 -14.38 -11.46
C MET A 1 25.29 -14.14 -11.10
N THR A 2 25.39 -13.91 -11.04
CA THR A 2 24.56 -13.68 -10.90
C THR A 2 23.87 -13.34 -10.51
N ALA A 3 24.13 -13.30 -10.22
CA ALA A 3 23.21 -12.96 -10.10
C ALA A 3 22.64 -12.56 -9.87
N LYS A 4 22.88 -12.54 -9.79
CA LYS A 4 22.11 -12.22 -9.91
C LYS A 4 21.45 -11.98 -9.88
N VAL A 5 21.89 -12.20 -9.96
CA VAL A 5 20.97 -12.06 -10.21
C VAL A 5 20.40 -11.93 -10.14
N VAL A 6 20.69 -12.11 -10.17
CA VAL A 6 19.82 -12.07 -10.43
C VAL A 6 19.25 -12.00 -10.40
N THR A 7 19.54 -12.11 -10.44
CA THR A 7 18.72 -12.12 -10.80
C THR A 7 18.10 -12.03 -10.77
N ALA A 8 18.50 -12.16 -10.76
CA ALA A 8 17.65 -12.13 -11.18
C ALA A 8 17.00 -12.07 -11.16
N GLY A 9 17.37 -12.04 -11.23
CA GLY A 9 16.43 -12.11 -11.67
C GLY A 9 15.90 -11.89 -11.57
N SER A 10 16.06 -12.00 -11.68
CA SER A 10 15.27 -11.92 -12.06
C SER A 10 14.78 -11.62 -12.13
N ARG A 11 14.74 -11.62 -12.15
CA ARG A 11 14.04 -11.51 -12.67
C ARG A 11 13.54 -11.14 -13.04
N LEU A 12 13.74 -11.00 -13.35
CA LEU A 12 13.09 -10.81 -14.09
C LEU A 12 12.47 -10.69 -14.30
N VAL A 13 12.41 -10.38 -14.58
CA VAL A 13 11.66 -10.34 -15.01
C VAL A 13 11.16 -10.27 -15.19
N ARG A 14 10.84 -10.25 -15.31
CA ARG A 14 10.18 -10.23 -15.70
C ARG A 14 9.41 -9.60 -16.36
N GLY A 15 9.61 -9.42 -16.97
CA GLY A 15 8.98 -8.78 -18.08
C GLY A 15 7.74 -8.07 -17.87
N ALA A 16 6.82 -8.25 -18.03
CA ALA A 16 5.52 -7.63 -17.83
C ALA A 16 5.50 -6.59 -16.71
N GLY A 17 6.58 -5.91 -16.55
CA GLY A 17 6.74 -4.98 -15.43
C GLY A 17 5.69 -3.91 -15.37
N ALA A 18 5.29 -3.35 -16.53
CA ALA A 18 4.31 -2.27 -16.54
C ALA A 18 2.98 -2.71 -15.95
N THR A 19 2.54 -3.90 -16.28
CA THR A 19 1.30 -4.44 -15.74
C THR A 19 1.42 -4.70 -14.25
N GLN A 20 2.57 -5.14 -13.84
CA GLN A 20 2.80 -5.49 -12.45
C GLN A 20 2.87 -4.28 -11.52
N VAL A 21 3.19 -3.12 -12.05
CA VAL A 21 3.33 -1.92 -11.23
C VAL A 21 2.05 -1.63 -10.43
N GLY A 22 0.90 -1.69 -11.08
CA GLY A 22 -0.35 -1.44 -10.37
C GLY A 22 -0.61 -2.48 -9.30
N GLY A 23 -0.37 -3.74 -9.61
CA GLY A 23 -0.54 -4.81 -8.64
C GLY A 23 0.45 -4.71 -7.51
N ALA A 24 1.68 -4.29 -7.80
CA ALA A 24 2.70 -4.14 -6.78
C ALA A 24 2.30 -3.07 -5.75
N VAL A 25 1.73 -1.96 -6.20
CA VAL A 25 1.27 -0.92 -5.28
C VAL A 25 0.21 -1.48 -4.34
N ASP A 26 -0.78 -2.16 -4.89
CA ASP A 26 -1.86 -2.72 -4.08
C ASP A 26 -1.32 -3.72 -3.06
N GLU A 27 -0.40 -4.57 -3.47
CA GLU A 27 0.17 -5.58 -2.58
C GLU A 27 0.99 -4.96 -1.46
N VAL A 28 1.76 -3.92 -1.78
CA VAL A 28 2.56 -3.24 -0.77
C VAL A 28 1.65 -2.56 0.24
N ILE A 29 0.59 -1.91 -0.24
CA ILE A 29 -0.36 -1.24 0.66
C ILE A 29 -1.04 -2.26 1.56
N ARG A 30 -1.45 -3.41 1.03
CA ARG A 30 -2.03 -4.46 1.86
C ARG A 30 -1.07 -4.92 2.94
N SER A 31 0.20 -5.10 2.59
CA SER A 31 1.22 -5.51 3.56
C SER A 31 1.39 -4.47 4.65
N ILE A 32 1.42 -3.19 4.28
CA ILE A 32 1.59 -2.12 5.25
C ILE A 32 0.39 -2.05 6.19
N VAL A 33 -0.81 -2.12 5.63
CA VAL A 33 -2.03 -2.08 6.45
C VAL A 33 -2.10 -3.30 7.36
N ALA A 34 -1.70 -4.47 6.86
CA ALA A 34 -1.68 -5.67 7.69
C ALA A 34 -0.74 -5.53 8.88
N MET A 35 0.40 -4.88 8.64
CA MET A 35 1.44 -4.74 9.66
C MET A 35 1.12 -3.65 10.67
N HIS A 36 0.58 -2.53 10.21
CA HIS A 36 0.42 -1.33 11.05
C HIS A 36 -1.01 -0.98 11.40
N GLY A 37 -1.98 -1.50 10.65
CA GLY A 37 -3.38 -1.10 10.81
C GLY A 37 -4.10 -1.73 11.98
N ARG A 38 -3.62 -2.87 12.46
CA ARG A 38 -4.20 -3.59 13.58
C ARG A 38 -5.68 -3.90 13.40
N LEU A 39 -6.00 -4.39 12.20
CA LEU A 39 -7.39 -4.69 11.86
C LEU A 39 -7.86 -5.95 12.57
N THR A 40 -9.19 -6.07 12.71
CA THR A 40 -9.79 -7.22 13.38
C THR A 40 -9.86 -8.46 12.52
N ARG A 41 -9.53 -8.33 11.22
CA ARG A 41 -9.57 -9.43 10.26
C ARG A 41 -8.24 -9.55 9.53
N PRO A 42 -7.89 -10.76 9.08
CA PRO A 42 -6.71 -10.92 8.23
C PRO A 42 -6.85 -10.12 6.94
N ILE A 43 -5.74 -9.53 6.49
CA ILE A 43 -5.77 -8.70 5.29
C ILE A 43 -6.28 -9.45 4.06
N ALA A 44 -6.05 -10.76 4.02
CA ALA A 44 -6.50 -11.57 2.89
C ALA A 44 -8.02 -11.63 2.76
N GLU A 45 -8.73 -11.33 3.85
CA GLU A 45 -10.21 -11.34 3.86
C GLU A 45 -10.80 -9.97 3.61
N ILE A 46 -9.97 -8.97 3.37
CA ILE A 46 -10.43 -7.59 3.23
C ILE A 46 -10.39 -7.21 1.77
N ALA A 47 -11.54 -6.77 1.24
CA ALA A 47 -11.62 -6.29 -0.13
C ALA A 47 -11.14 -4.84 -0.21
N GLY A 48 -10.74 -4.43 -1.41
CA GLY A 48 -10.21 -3.09 -1.62
C GLY A 48 -11.16 -1.97 -1.23
N GLY A 49 -12.47 -2.23 -1.33
CA GLY A 49 -13.48 -1.22 -1.01
C GLY A 49 -14.05 -1.30 0.40
N ASP A 50 -13.56 -2.23 1.22
CA ASP A 50 -14.06 -2.36 2.58
C ASP A 50 -13.62 -1.19 3.45
N ASP A 51 -14.50 -0.76 4.35
CA ASP A 51 -14.22 0.35 5.26
C ASP A 51 -13.27 -0.12 6.36
N LEU A 52 -12.03 0.34 6.30
CA LEU A 52 -11.01 -0.08 7.25
C LEU A 52 -11.31 0.38 8.67
N PHE A 53 -11.93 1.56 8.81
CA PHE A 53 -12.29 2.04 10.15
C PHE A 53 -13.36 1.17 10.78
N ALA A 54 -14.27 0.67 9.99
CA ALA A 54 -15.27 -0.29 10.48
C ALA A 54 -14.61 -1.62 10.87
N LEU A 55 -13.46 -1.92 10.30
CA LEU A 55 -12.73 -3.15 10.58
C LEU A 55 -11.67 -2.97 11.67
N GLY A 56 -11.70 -1.86 12.37
CA GLY A 56 -10.84 -1.68 13.53
C GLY A 56 -9.69 -0.69 13.37
N LEU A 57 -9.52 -0.10 12.20
CA LEU A 57 -8.47 0.88 12.00
C LEU A 57 -8.77 2.11 12.85
N THR A 58 -7.82 2.48 13.71
CA THR A 58 -7.95 3.68 14.54
C THR A 58 -7.21 4.83 13.86
N SER A 59 -7.50 6.06 14.32
CA SER A 59 -6.77 7.23 13.83
C SER A 59 -5.28 7.11 14.06
N HIS A 60 -4.90 6.58 15.21
CA HIS A 60 -3.49 6.39 15.53
C HIS A 60 -2.85 5.39 14.56
N ALA A 61 -3.51 4.27 14.32
CA ALA A 61 -3.00 3.26 13.40
C ALA A 61 -2.95 3.81 11.97
N ALA A 62 -3.93 4.64 11.60
CA ALA A 62 -3.93 5.26 10.27
C ALA A 62 -2.70 6.15 10.07
N VAL A 63 -2.27 6.87 11.10
CA VAL A 63 -1.05 7.67 11.01
C VAL A 63 0.16 6.76 10.81
N ASN A 64 0.22 5.64 11.51
CA ASN A 64 1.31 4.69 11.32
C ASN A 64 1.33 4.13 9.91
N VAL A 65 0.15 3.83 9.36
CA VAL A 65 0.03 3.38 7.97
C VAL A 65 0.53 4.47 7.03
N MET A 66 0.11 5.72 7.27
CA MET A 66 0.53 6.84 6.44
C MET A 66 2.05 6.97 6.41
N LEU A 67 2.68 6.94 7.59
CA LEU A 67 4.13 7.09 7.68
C LEU A 67 4.85 5.95 6.98
N ALA A 68 4.36 4.74 7.12
CA ALA A 68 4.97 3.59 6.45
C ALA A 68 4.83 3.69 4.93
N VAL A 69 3.68 4.18 4.46
CA VAL A 69 3.46 4.37 3.02
C VAL A 69 4.39 5.47 2.49
N GLU A 70 4.51 6.58 3.20
CA GLU A 70 5.40 7.66 2.79
C GLU A 70 6.83 7.16 2.65
N ASP A 71 7.27 6.38 3.62
CA ASP A 71 8.63 5.86 3.61
C ASP A 71 8.84 4.86 2.47
N ARG A 72 7.88 3.97 2.29
CA ARG A 72 8.00 2.90 1.30
C ARG A 72 8.01 3.41 -0.14
N PHE A 73 7.21 4.44 -0.42
CA PHE A 73 7.07 4.97 -1.78
C PHE A 73 7.83 6.28 -1.97
N ALA A 74 8.52 6.77 -0.95
CA ALA A 74 9.27 8.04 -1.00
C ALA A 74 8.37 9.20 -1.44
N ILE A 75 7.20 9.29 -0.82
CA ILE A 75 6.23 10.35 -1.09
C ILE A 75 5.86 11.04 0.22
N GLU A 76 5.19 12.19 0.09
CA GLU A 76 4.66 12.92 1.24
C GLU A 76 3.19 13.19 1.00
N PHE A 77 2.36 12.88 1.99
CA PHE A 77 0.93 13.16 1.89
C PHE A 77 0.71 14.63 2.23
N PRO A 78 0.23 15.45 1.27
CA PRO A 78 -0.11 16.83 1.58
C PRO A 78 -1.34 16.89 2.48
N ASP A 79 -1.55 18.04 3.11
CA ASP A 79 -2.69 18.22 4.02
C ASP A 79 -4.02 17.86 3.37
N ALA A 80 -4.16 18.12 2.08
CA ALA A 80 -5.40 17.82 1.37
C ALA A 80 -5.73 16.33 1.38
N HIS A 81 -4.71 15.48 1.54
CA HIS A 81 -4.90 14.03 1.55
C HIS A 81 -4.80 13.43 2.95
N MET A 82 -4.68 14.27 3.97
CA MET A 82 -4.62 13.79 5.36
C MET A 82 -6.00 13.74 5.97
N SER A 83 -6.92 13.04 5.31
CA SER A 83 -8.28 12.94 5.78
C SER A 83 -8.66 11.48 6.00
N LYS A 84 -9.71 11.29 6.76
CA LYS A 84 -10.23 9.95 7.00
C LYS A 84 -10.58 9.25 5.69
N ASN A 85 -11.10 9.99 4.72
CA ASN A 85 -11.48 9.40 3.45
C ASN A 85 -10.30 8.77 2.72
N THR A 86 -9.13 9.36 2.80
CA THR A 86 -7.95 8.83 2.15
C THR A 86 -7.61 7.44 2.67
N PHE A 87 -7.79 7.22 3.96
CA PHE A 87 -7.39 5.97 4.61
C PHE A 87 -8.56 5.03 4.88
N SER A 88 -9.73 5.34 4.36
CA SER A 88 -10.92 4.54 4.66
C SER A 88 -10.95 3.20 3.93
N THR A 89 -10.28 3.08 2.79
CA THR A 89 -10.25 1.82 2.04
C THR A 89 -8.85 1.60 1.47
N LEU A 90 -8.53 0.34 1.20
CA LEU A 90 -7.28 0.03 0.51
C LEU A 90 -7.21 0.71 -0.85
N ASP A 91 -8.34 0.74 -1.55
CA ASP A 91 -8.40 1.37 -2.88
C ASP A 91 -8.11 2.85 -2.81
N SER A 92 -8.64 3.55 -1.80
CA SER A 92 -8.40 5.00 -1.69
C SER A 92 -6.95 5.31 -1.35
N ILE A 93 -6.32 4.48 -0.52
CA ILE A 93 -4.90 4.63 -0.22
C ILE A 93 -4.09 4.43 -1.50
N ALA A 94 -4.39 3.37 -2.24
CA ALA A 94 -3.67 3.06 -3.47
C ALA A 94 -3.82 4.17 -4.51
N ALA A 95 -5.03 4.69 -4.66
CA ALA A 95 -5.27 5.78 -5.60
C ALA A 95 -4.45 7.01 -5.24
N THR A 96 -4.38 7.34 -3.95
CA THR A 96 -3.60 8.49 -3.50
C THR A 96 -2.11 8.27 -3.74
N VAL A 97 -1.62 7.07 -3.47
CA VAL A 97 -0.22 6.75 -3.71
C VAL A 97 0.12 6.92 -5.19
N ARG A 98 -0.74 6.41 -6.08
CA ARG A 98 -0.51 6.54 -7.51
C ARG A 98 -0.50 8.00 -7.95
N GLU A 99 -1.39 8.78 -7.38
CA GLU A 99 -1.45 10.22 -7.69
C GLU A 99 -0.19 10.94 -7.24
N LEU A 100 0.29 10.67 -6.02
CA LEU A 100 1.44 11.36 -5.46
C LEU A 100 2.76 10.87 -6.03
N ALA A 101 2.83 9.61 -6.40
CA ALA A 101 4.06 9.02 -6.92
C ALA A 101 4.21 9.22 -8.42
N GLY A 102 3.10 9.41 -9.09
CA GLY A 102 3.10 9.43 -10.51
C GLY A 102 3.13 10.71 -11.19
#